data_979465da2eb596d10ff8898a8d801981
#
_entry.id   979465da2eb596d10ff8898a8d801981
#
_cell.length_a   1.000
_cell.length_b   1.000
_cell.length_c   1.000
_cell.angle_alpha   90.00
_cell.angle_beta   90.00
_cell.angle_gamma   90.00
#
_symmetry.space_group_name_H-M   'P 1'
#
loop_
_entity.id
_entity.type
_entity.pdbx_description
1 polymer ?
#
loop_
_entity_poly.entity_id
_entity_poly.type
_entity_poly.pdbx_seq_one_letter_code
_entity_poly.pdbx_strand_id
1 'polypeptide(L)'
;KISSFHDRPMSHVVCTNCGQCVNRCPTGALTEKTYIDQVWDAIYDPDKHVVVQTAPAVRVALGEDLGYDPGERVTGKMVTALRQLGFDSVLDTDFTADLTIIEEGTELLTRLKKVLVEKDKNTALPMFTSCSPGWIKFIEHKYPHMLANLSTCKSPQQMFGALAKTFYAQKRNIDPAKIVSVSIMPCTAKKYEADRPEMRSSGFKDIDFVLTTRELAVMIKQAGIDFRTLESAHYDSIMGTSTGGGVIFGATGGVMEAALRTAYELVTGKP
;
A
#
# COMPACT_ATOMS: atom_id res chain seq x y z
N LYS A 1 29.67 12.96 10.58
CA LYS A 1 28.88 12.57 9.40
C LYS A 1 28.13 11.29 9.75
N ILE A 2 26.80 11.29 9.58
CA ILE A 2 25.98 10.08 9.70
C ILE A 2 25.82 9.54 8.28
N SER A 3 26.30 8.32 8.05
CA SER A 3 26.23 7.66 6.75
C SER A 3 26.21 6.15 6.93
N SER A 4 25.95 5.42 5.86
CA SER A 4 26.12 3.97 5.83
C SER A 4 27.60 3.59 6.00
N PHE A 5 27.85 2.33 6.35
CA PHE A 5 29.20 1.81 6.52
C PHE A 5 30.04 2.03 5.23
N HIS A 6 31.23 2.64 5.38
CA HIS A 6 32.10 3.07 4.28
C HIS A 6 31.45 3.98 3.23
N ASP A 7 30.46 4.79 3.64
CA ASP A 7 29.73 5.70 2.73
C ASP A 7 29.06 4.98 1.53
N ARG A 8 28.80 3.70 1.63
CA ARG A 8 28.13 2.93 0.56
C ARG A 8 26.67 3.39 0.41
N PRO A 9 26.15 3.50 -0.82
CA PRO A 9 24.74 3.74 -1.03
C PRO A 9 23.87 2.70 -0.30
N MET A 10 22.72 3.12 0.23
CA MET A 10 21.80 2.22 0.95
C MET A 10 21.29 1.06 0.07
N SER A 11 21.29 1.22 -1.24
CA SER A 11 20.99 0.16 -2.21
C SER A 11 22.05 -0.96 -2.25
N HIS A 12 23.27 -0.69 -1.77
CA HIS A 12 24.38 -1.65 -1.77
C HIS A 12 24.61 -2.31 -0.41
N VAL A 13 23.79 -2.02 0.58
CA VAL A 13 23.88 -2.62 1.92
C VAL A 13 22.63 -3.45 2.22
N VAL A 14 22.76 -4.36 3.18
CA VAL A 14 21.60 -5.16 3.66
C VAL A 14 20.65 -4.24 4.41
N CYS A 15 19.68 -3.71 3.70
CA CYS A 15 18.68 -2.77 4.21
C CYS A 15 17.28 -3.24 3.80
N THR A 16 16.34 -3.23 4.76
CA THR A 16 14.92 -3.58 4.53
C THR A 16 14.04 -2.36 4.25
N ASN A 17 14.63 -1.17 4.18
CA ASN A 17 13.95 0.12 4.00
C ASN A 17 12.89 0.44 5.07
N CYS A 18 13.05 -0.08 6.29
CA CYS A 18 12.07 0.05 7.38
C CYS A 18 11.96 1.46 7.98
N GLY A 19 12.89 2.39 7.67
CA GLY A 19 12.87 3.77 8.17
C GLY A 19 13.30 3.96 9.63
N GLN A 20 13.70 2.91 10.36
CA GLN A 20 14.07 3.04 11.78
C GLN A 20 15.27 3.96 12.00
N CYS A 21 16.22 4.00 11.07
CA CYS A 21 17.35 4.93 11.12
C CYS A 21 16.90 6.40 11.04
N VAL A 22 15.88 6.70 10.24
CA VAL A 22 15.29 8.04 10.14
C VAL A 22 14.64 8.41 11.46
N ASN A 23 13.82 7.53 12.03
CA ASN A 23 13.13 7.77 13.30
C ASN A 23 14.08 7.95 14.50
N ARG A 24 15.28 7.39 14.43
CA ARG A 24 16.27 7.43 15.52
C ARG A 24 17.40 8.42 15.29
N CYS A 25 17.43 9.10 14.15
CA CYS A 25 18.46 10.09 13.86
C CYS A 25 18.25 11.36 14.69
N PRO A 26 19.11 11.66 15.69
CA PRO A 26 18.88 12.78 16.61
C PRO A 26 19.13 14.15 15.96
N THR A 27 19.81 14.16 14.81
CA THR A 27 20.21 15.39 14.11
C THR A 27 19.37 15.66 12.86
N GLY A 28 18.43 14.76 12.50
CA GLY A 28 17.69 14.88 11.25
C GLY A 28 18.53 14.74 9.98
N ALA A 29 19.76 14.21 10.09
CA ALA A 29 20.66 14.03 8.94
C ALA A 29 20.21 12.93 8.00
N LEU A 30 19.41 11.98 8.51
CA LEU A 30 18.78 10.94 7.72
C LEU A 30 17.31 11.31 7.52
N THR A 31 16.92 11.42 6.27
CA THR A 31 15.52 11.73 5.87
C THR A 31 15.02 10.66 4.90
N GLU A 32 13.73 10.50 4.83
CA GLU A 32 13.11 9.71 3.77
C GLU A 32 13.11 10.51 2.45
N LYS A 33 13.17 9.79 1.33
CA LYS A 33 13.00 10.42 0.02
C LYS A 33 11.57 10.93 -0.10
N THR A 34 11.40 12.24 -0.25
CA THR A 34 10.07 12.83 -0.44
C THR A 34 9.65 12.82 -1.89
N TYR A 35 8.32 12.77 -2.13
CA TYR A 35 7.71 12.93 -3.44
C TYR A 35 6.62 14.03 -3.42
N ILE A 36 6.62 14.90 -2.40
CA ILE A 36 5.63 15.97 -2.25
C ILE A 36 5.61 16.88 -3.48
N ASP A 37 6.77 17.33 -3.94
CA ASP A 37 6.86 18.26 -5.08
C ASP A 37 6.33 17.59 -6.36
N GLN A 38 6.71 16.34 -6.63
CA GLN A 38 6.24 15.60 -7.80
C GLN A 38 4.72 15.33 -7.77
N VAL A 39 4.16 15.14 -6.57
CA VAL A 39 2.71 15.00 -6.41
C VAL A 39 2.01 16.34 -6.65
N TRP A 40 2.56 17.45 -6.16
CA TRP A 40 2.04 18.78 -6.49
C TRP A 40 2.10 19.06 -8.00
N ASP A 41 3.24 18.76 -8.65
CA ASP A 41 3.39 18.92 -10.11
C ASP A 41 2.31 18.12 -10.86
N ALA A 42 2.03 16.88 -10.42
CA ALA A 42 0.99 16.05 -11.04
C ALA A 42 -0.42 16.60 -10.81
N ILE A 43 -0.72 17.12 -9.62
CA ILE A 43 -2.03 17.71 -9.31
C ILE A 43 -2.30 18.99 -10.12
N TYR A 44 -1.26 19.79 -10.39
CA TYR A 44 -1.40 21.02 -11.16
C TYR A 44 -1.29 20.82 -12.67
N ASP A 45 -0.95 19.62 -13.14
CA ASP A 45 -0.89 19.29 -14.57
C ASP A 45 -2.32 18.99 -15.08
N PRO A 46 -2.92 19.85 -15.93
CA PRO A 46 -4.29 19.66 -16.41
C PRO A 46 -4.45 18.44 -17.34
N ASP A 47 -3.35 17.88 -17.84
CA ASP A 47 -3.36 16.69 -18.69
C ASP A 47 -3.33 15.37 -17.89
N LYS A 48 -3.19 15.45 -16.56
CA LYS A 48 -3.15 14.29 -15.67
C LYS A 48 -4.48 14.11 -14.94
N HIS A 49 -4.74 12.87 -14.60
CA HIS A 49 -5.81 12.45 -13.71
C HIS A 49 -5.19 11.76 -12.49
N VAL A 50 -5.19 12.45 -11.36
CA VAL A 50 -4.46 12.02 -10.18
C VAL A 50 -5.39 11.28 -9.22
N VAL A 51 -5.18 9.99 -9.07
CA VAL A 51 -5.93 9.15 -8.14
C VAL A 51 -5.09 8.87 -6.89
N VAL A 52 -5.72 8.89 -5.72
CA VAL A 52 -5.04 8.57 -4.47
C VAL A 52 -5.74 7.45 -3.72
N GLN A 53 -4.95 6.52 -3.18
CA GLN A 53 -5.39 5.51 -2.22
C GLN A 53 -4.81 5.79 -0.85
N THR A 54 -5.54 5.43 0.20
CA THR A 54 -5.06 5.56 1.58
C THR A 54 -5.05 4.21 2.29
N ALA A 55 -3.92 3.88 2.94
CA ALA A 55 -3.84 2.68 3.77
C ALA A 55 -4.70 2.81 5.04
N PRO A 56 -5.21 1.68 5.59
CA PRO A 56 -6.07 1.68 6.77
C PRO A 56 -5.50 2.41 7.99
N ALA A 57 -4.19 2.30 8.24
CA ALA A 57 -3.54 2.93 9.38
C ALA A 57 -3.45 4.46 9.28
N VAL A 58 -3.50 5.03 8.07
CA VAL A 58 -3.41 6.48 7.87
C VAL A 58 -4.55 7.21 8.55
N ARG A 59 -5.77 6.65 8.51
CA ARG A 59 -6.98 7.26 9.09
C ARG A 59 -6.98 7.39 10.62
N VAL A 60 -6.07 6.69 11.31
CA VAL A 60 -5.92 6.74 12.77
C VAL A 60 -4.61 7.40 13.21
N ALA A 61 -3.68 7.65 12.29
CA ALA A 61 -2.39 8.28 12.59
C ALA A 61 -2.28 9.73 12.10
N LEU A 62 -2.99 10.10 11.02
CA LEU A 62 -2.92 11.44 10.44
C LEU A 62 -3.34 12.54 11.40
N GLY A 63 -4.33 12.26 12.25
CA GLY A 63 -4.88 13.23 13.21
C GLY A 63 -3.83 13.76 14.18
N GLU A 64 -2.87 12.93 14.59
CA GLU A 64 -1.83 13.30 15.56
C GLU A 64 -1.00 14.50 15.09
N ASP A 65 -0.61 14.53 13.81
CA ASP A 65 0.12 15.65 13.21
C ASP A 65 -0.73 16.91 13.00
N LEU A 66 -2.06 16.78 13.13
CA LEU A 66 -3.05 17.83 12.91
C LEU A 66 -3.81 18.25 14.20
N GLY A 67 -3.27 17.83 15.35
CA GLY A 67 -3.72 18.26 16.67
C GLY A 67 -4.92 17.49 17.23
N TYR A 68 -5.14 16.26 16.77
CA TYR A 68 -6.08 15.30 17.36
C TYR A 68 -5.36 14.39 18.36
N ASP A 69 -6.12 13.74 19.20
CA ASP A 69 -5.59 12.75 20.13
C ASP A 69 -5.08 11.51 19.36
N PRO A 70 -4.02 10.82 19.89
CA PRO A 70 -3.50 9.60 19.28
C PRO A 70 -4.57 8.54 19.08
N GLY A 71 -4.62 8.00 17.85
CA GLY A 71 -5.57 6.95 17.47
C GLY A 71 -6.98 7.45 17.13
N GLU A 72 -7.24 8.73 17.14
CA GLU A 72 -8.54 9.27 16.72
C GLU A 72 -8.75 9.05 15.21
N ARG A 73 -9.93 8.51 14.86
CA ARG A 73 -10.25 8.17 13.49
C ARG A 73 -10.75 9.37 12.70
N VAL A 74 -9.96 9.83 11.74
CA VAL A 74 -10.24 11.02 10.92
C VAL A 74 -10.59 10.71 9.46
N THR A 75 -11.10 9.51 9.16
CA THR A 75 -11.33 9.03 7.78
C THR A 75 -12.04 10.04 6.90
N GLY A 76 -13.21 10.52 7.31
CA GLY A 76 -14.03 11.42 6.47
C GLY A 76 -13.37 12.76 6.22
N LYS A 77 -12.73 13.34 7.25
CA LYS A 77 -11.97 14.59 7.11
C LYS A 77 -10.72 14.43 6.25
N MET A 78 -10.05 13.30 6.34
CA MET A 78 -8.92 12.94 5.46
C MET A 78 -9.36 12.90 3.99
N VAL A 79 -10.50 12.27 3.69
CA VAL A 79 -11.05 12.24 2.33
C VAL A 79 -11.36 13.65 1.82
N THR A 80 -11.96 14.50 2.65
CA THR A 80 -12.24 15.90 2.29
C THR A 80 -10.95 16.67 2.05
N ALA A 81 -9.94 16.51 2.91
CA ALA A 81 -8.64 17.16 2.74
C ALA A 81 -7.97 16.75 1.42
N LEU A 82 -7.98 15.46 1.09
CA LEU A 82 -7.41 14.96 -0.18
C LEU A 82 -8.11 15.57 -1.39
N ARG A 83 -9.43 15.72 -1.36
CA ARG A 83 -10.16 16.43 -2.43
C ARG A 83 -9.80 17.91 -2.51
N GLN A 84 -9.64 18.58 -1.37
CA GLN A 84 -9.22 19.99 -1.35
C GLN A 84 -7.77 20.19 -1.80
N LEU A 85 -6.90 19.19 -1.63
CA LEU A 85 -5.55 19.18 -2.21
C LEU A 85 -5.55 19.10 -3.73
N GLY A 86 -6.67 18.64 -4.35
CA GLY A 86 -6.82 18.57 -5.79
C GLY A 86 -6.72 17.17 -6.39
N PHE A 87 -6.78 16.11 -5.59
CA PHE A 87 -6.88 14.75 -6.12
C PHE A 87 -8.23 14.54 -6.82
N ASP A 88 -8.22 14.01 -8.04
CA ASP A 88 -9.42 13.76 -8.85
C ASP A 88 -10.28 12.63 -8.30
N SER A 89 -9.66 11.63 -7.69
CA SER A 89 -10.38 10.55 -7.01
C SER A 89 -9.66 10.10 -5.76
N VAL A 90 -10.44 9.91 -4.69
CA VAL A 90 -9.97 9.48 -3.37
C VAL A 90 -10.55 8.11 -3.05
N LEU A 91 -9.70 7.11 -2.94
CA LEU A 91 -10.02 5.70 -2.96
C LEU A 91 -9.44 4.99 -1.72
N ASP A 92 -9.96 3.80 -1.41
CA ASP A 92 -9.55 3.05 -0.22
C ASP A 92 -8.72 1.82 -0.59
N THR A 93 -7.55 1.66 0.05
CA THR A 93 -6.74 0.44 -0.12
C THR A 93 -7.45 -0.81 0.42
N ASP A 94 -8.45 -0.67 1.31
CA ASP A 94 -9.25 -1.80 1.81
C ASP A 94 -9.98 -2.53 0.67
N PHE A 95 -10.35 -1.86 -0.42
CA PHE A 95 -10.89 -2.49 -1.62
C PHE A 95 -9.93 -3.54 -2.20
N THR A 96 -8.66 -3.21 -2.29
CA THR A 96 -7.65 -4.15 -2.80
C THR A 96 -7.11 -5.08 -1.72
N ALA A 97 -7.35 -4.79 -0.44
CA ALA A 97 -7.15 -5.77 0.61
C ALA A 97 -8.15 -6.93 0.49
N ASP A 98 -9.44 -6.65 0.20
CA ASP A 98 -10.43 -7.68 -0.11
C ASP A 98 -10.01 -8.51 -1.33
N LEU A 99 -9.52 -7.88 -2.39
CA LEU A 99 -8.98 -8.60 -3.55
C LEU A 99 -7.79 -9.49 -3.16
N THR A 100 -6.88 -8.99 -2.32
CA THR A 100 -5.72 -9.76 -1.85
C THR A 100 -6.16 -11.02 -1.09
N ILE A 101 -7.22 -10.95 -0.28
CA ILE A 101 -7.77 -12.11 0.43
C ILE A 101 -8.19 -13.20 -0.57
N ILE A 102 -8.89 -12.82 -1.62
CA ILE A 102 -9.38 -13.76 -2.65
C ILE A 102 -8.21 -14.38 -3.41
N GLU A 103 -7.25 -13.57 -3.84
CA GLU A 103 -6.10 -14.02 -4.63
C GLU A 103 -5.17 -14.92 -3.79
N GLU A 104 -4.77 -14.49 -2.59
CA GLU A 104 -3.90 -15.28 -1.71
C GLU A 104 -4.62 -16.54 -1.19
N GLY A 105 -5.92 -16.45 -0.88
CA GLY A 105 -6.73 -17.61 -0.50
C GLY A 105 -6.82 -18.64 -1.63
N THR A 106 -7.01 -18.20 -2.86
CA THR A 106 -7.02 -19.07 -4.04
C THR A 106 -5.65 -19.69 -4.30
N GLU A 107 -4.57 -18.94 -4.15
CA GLU A 107 -3.22 -19.46 -4.25
C GLU A 107 -2.94 -20.52 -3.18
N LEU A 108 -3.32 -20.27 -1.92
CA LEU A 108 -3.19 -21.22 -0.83
C LEU A 108 -3.91 -22.54 -1.13
N LEU A 109 -5.18 -22.48 -1.53
CA LEU A 109 -5.97 -23.67 -1.89
C LEU A 109 -5.35 -24.44 -3.06
N THR A 110 -4.83 -23.73 -4.05
CA THR A 110 -4.13 -24.33 -5.20
C THR A 110 -2.87 -25.04 -4.76
N ARG A 111 -2.03 -24.43 -3.91
CA ARG A 111 -0.82 -25.05 -3.36
C ARG A 111 -1.16 -26.28 -2.50
N LEU A 112 -2.17 -26.17 -1.63
CA LEU A 112 -2.63 -27.30 -0.80
C LEU A 112 -3.12 -28.47 -1.67
N LYS A 113 -3.90 -28.22 -2.71
CA LYS A 113 -4.36 -29.25 -3.65
C LYS A 113 -3.18 -29.95 -4.31
N LYS A 114 -2.22 -29.18 -4.84
CA LYS A 114 -1.02 -29.75 -5.47
C LYS A 114 -0.24 -30.67 -4.53
N VAL A 115 0.00 -30.21 -3.29
CA VAL A 115 0.82 -30.98 -2.33
C VAL A 115 0.05 -32.16 -1.74
N LEU A 116 -1.19 -31.96 -1.30
CA LEU A 116 -1.94 -32.97 -0.54
C LEU A 116 -2.65 -33.99 -1.41
N VAL A 117 -3.17 -33.56 -2.57
CA VAL A 117 -3.95 -34.41 -3.48
C VAL A 117 -3.08 -34.95 -4.61
N GLU A 118 -2.40 -34.04 -5.33
CA GLU A 118 -1.60 -34.40 -6.52
C GLU A 118 -0.19 -34.89 -6.15
N LYS A 119 0.20 -34.78 -4.86
CA LYS A 119 1.50 -35.23 -4.34
C LYS A 119 2.71 -34.55 -5.01
N ASP A 120 2.50 -33.31 -5.49
CA ASP A 120 3.59 -32.52 -6.07
C ASP A 120 4.62 -32.14 -5.00
N LYS A 121 5.87 -32.53 -5.23
CA LYS A 121 7.00 -32.27 -4.33
C LYS A 121 7.70 -30.93 -4.61
N ASN A 122 7.33 -30.26 -5.69
CA ASN A 122 7.97 -29.01 -6.10
C ASN A 122 7.23 -27.77 -5.59
N THR A 123 5.98 -27.92 -5.17
CA THR A 123 5.21 -26.83 -4.58
C THR A 123 5.62 -26.57 -3.15
N ALA A 124 6.10 -25.36 -2.86
CA ALA A 124 6.59 -24.98 -1.55
C ALA A 124 5.44 -24.72 -0.56
N LEU A 125 5.55 -25.33 0.62
CA LEU A 125 4.75 -25.04 1.82
C LEU A 125 5.69 -24.96 3.05
N PRO A 126 5.37 -24.18 4.10
CA PRO A 126 4.21 -23.29 4.20
C PRO A 126 4.27 -22.13 3.20
N MET A 127 3.11 -21.54 2.88
CA MET A 127 3.03 -20.30 2.12
C MET A 127 3.13 -19.11 3.08
N PHE A 128 3.95 -18.11 2.71
CA PHE A 128 4.08 -16.86 3.44
C PHE A 128 3.43 -15.72 2.66
N THR A 129 2.71 -14.85 3.35
CA THR A 129 2.14 -13.64 2.72
C THR A 129 3.24 -12.66 2.32
N SER A 130 2.99 -11.84 1.29
CA SER A 130 4.01 -11.03 0.62
C SER A 130 3.68 -9.52 0.58
N CYS A 131 2.69 -9.06 1.34
CA CYS A 131 2.24 -7.66 1.29
C CYS A 131 3.19 -6.65 1.95
N SER A 132 4.16 -7.08 2.77
CA SER A 132 5.13 -6.19 3.43
C SER A 132 6.47 -6.16 2.71
N PRO A 133 6.87 -5.04 2.09
CA PRO A 133 8.12 -4.96 1.34
C PRO A 133 9.38 -5.08 2.20
N GLY A 134 9.32 -4.67 3.47
CA GLY A 134 10.42 -4.88 4.41
C GLY A 134 10.63 -6.37 4.72
N TRP A 135 9.56 -7.13 4.84
CA TRP A 135 9.58 -8.58 4.99
C TRP A 135 10.17 -9.27 3.75
N ILE A 136 9.73 -8.86 2.54
CA ILE A 136 10.25 -9.39 1.29
C ILE A 136 11.77 -9.17 1.19
N LYS A 137 12.24 -7.93 1.44
CA LYS A 137 13.68 -7.66 1.45
C LYS A 137 14.43 -8.46 2.52
N PHE A 138 13.85 -8.67 3.68
CA PHE A 138 14.47 -9.49 4.71
C PHE A 138 14.69 -10.93 4.23
N ILE A 139 13.68 -11.54 3.61
CA ILE A 139 13.80 -12.90 3.04
C ILE A 139 14.83 -12.92 1.89
N GLU A 140 14.76 -11.96 0.97
CA GLU A 140 15.70 -11.86 -0.15
C GLU A 140 17.16 -11.83 0.33
N HIS A 141 17.43 -11.13 1.43
CA HIS A 141 18.78 -10.99 1.96
C HIS A 141 19.23 -12.14 2.88
N LYS A 142 18.33 -12.67 3.69
CA LYS A 142 18.69 -13.60 4.78
C LYS A 142 18.29 -15.05 4.49
N TYR A 143 17.21 -15.25 3.73
CA TYR A 143 16.65 -16.58 3.48
C TYR A 143 16.26 -16.77 2.02
N PRO A 144 17.17 -16.54 1.04
CA PRO A 144 16.83 -16.61 -0.37
C PRO A 144 16.31 -17.99 -0.82
N HIS A 145 16.67 -19.06 -0.12
CA HIS A 145 16.16 -20.41 -0.36
C HIS A 145 14.67 -20.58 -0.03
N MET A 146 14.07 -19.62 0.71
CA MET A 146 12.64 -19.62 1.06
C MET A 146 11.79 -18.74 0.14
N LEU A 147 12.36 -18.16 -0.92
CA LEU A 147 11.60 -17.29 -1.83
C LEU A 147 10.42 -18.01 -2.50
N ALA A 148 10.55 -19.31 -2.79
CA ALA A 148 9.46 -20.12 -3.31
C ALA A 148 8.26 -20.26 -2.36
N ASN A 149 8.45 -20.01 -1.07
CA ASN A 149 7.40 -20.04 -0.06
C ASN A 149 6.56 -18.76 -0.02
N LEU A 150 7.07 -17.66 -0.59
CA LEU A 150 6.29 -16.41 -0.64
C LEU A 150 5.07 -16.56 -1.56
N SER A 151 3.98 -15.90 -1.21
CA SER A 151 2.86 -15.69 -2.12
C SER A 151 3.33 -14.94 -3.37
N THR A 152 2.79 -15.31 -4.51
CA THR A 152 3.05 -14.62 -5.78
C THR A 152 2.19 -13.37 -5.97
N CYS A 153 1.26 -13.13 -5.05
CA CYS A 153 0.37 -11.99 -5.09
C CYS A 153 1.10 -10.68 -4.81
N LYS A 154 0.72 -9.64 -5.50
CA LYS A 154 1.12 -8.27 -5.19
C LYS A 154 0.50 -7.83 -3.87
N SER A 155 1.11 -6.82 -3.23
CA SER A 155 0.47 -6.17 -2.08
C SER A 155 -0.81 -5.42 -2.49
N PRO A 156 -1.74 -5.15 -1.55
CA PRO A 156 -2.91 -4.31 -1.83
C PRO A 156 -2.55 -2.97 -2.49
N GLN A 157 -1.43 -2.35 -2.10
CA GLN A 157 -0.94 -1.13 -2.75
C GLN A 157 -0.72 -1.34 -4.25
N GLN A 158 -0.02 -2.40 -4.63
CA GLN A 158 0.35 -2.65 -6.02
C GLN A 158 -0.83 -3.21 -6.83
N MET A 159 -1.72 -3.99 -6.22
CA MET A 159 -2.99 -4.39 -6.83
C MET A 159 -3.82 -3.17 -7.18
N PHE A 160 -3.90 -2.19 -6.25
CA PHE A 160 -4.58 -0.93 -6.51
C PHE A 160 -4.02 -0.22 -7.74
N GLY A 161 -2.71 -0.05 -7.82
CA GLY A 161 -2.07 0.64 -8.95
C GLY A 161 -2.33 -0.05 -10.29
N ALA A 162 -2.25 -1.38 -10.31
CA ALA A 162 -2.59 -2.15 -11.51
C ALA A 162 -4.05 -1.95 -11.91
N LEU A 163 -4.98 -1.99 -10.97
CA LEU A 163 -6.42 -1.76 -11.22
C LEU A 163 -6.73 -0.31 -11.59
N ALA A 164 -6.04 0.67 -11.00
CA ALA A 164 -6.22 2.08 -11.34
C ALA A 164 -5.92 2.34 -12.82
N LYS A 165 -4.86 1.74 -13.35
CA LYS A 165 -4.44 1.89 -14.76
C LYS A 165 -5.06 0.88 -15.72
N THR A 166 -5.95 0.01 -15.26
CA THR A 166 -6.70 -0.94 -16.10
C THR A 166 -8.21 -0.80 -15.89
N PHE A 167 -8.73 -1.40 -14.84
CA PHE A 167 -10.16 -1.42 -14.53
C PHE A 167 -10.77 -0.02 -14.33
N TYR A 168 -10.15 0.81 -13.48
CA TYR A 168 -10.63 2.17 -13.22
C TYR A 168 -10.53 3.04 -14.47
N ALA A 169 -9.38 2.99 -15.17
CA ALA A 169 -9.17 3.70 -16.44
C ALA A 169 -10.27 3.37 -17.47
N GLN A 170 -10.58 2.08 -17.62
CA GLN A 170 -11.64 1.62 -18.53
C GLN A 170 -13.03 2.11 -18.07
N LYS A 171 -13.35 1.98 -16.77
CA LYS A 171 -14.66 2.41 -16.23
C LYS A 171 -14.90 3.91 -16.34
N ARG A 172 -13.85 4.71 -16.26
CA ARG A 172 -13.89 6.18 -16.36
C ARG A 172 -13.64 6.68 -17.76
N ASN A 173 -13.30 5.80 -18.71
CA ASN A 173 -12.90 6.15 -20.09
C ASN A 173 -11.74 7.15 -20.11
N ILE A 174 -10.71 6.88 -19.29
CA ILE A 174 -9.49 7.70 -19.18
C ILE A 174 -8.33 6.91 -19.78
N ASP A 175 -7.46 7.59 -20.54
CA ASP A 175 -6.21 7.00 -21.01
C ASP A 175 -5.31 6.62 -19.80
N PRO A 176 -4.93 5.35 -19.65
CA PRO A 176 -4.05 4.92 -18.56
C PRO A 176 -2.74 5.71 -18.45
N ALA A 177 -2.21 6.21 -19.56
CA ALA A 177 -0.99 7.02 -19.59
C ALA A 177 -1.17 8.40 -18.91
N LYS A 178 -2.40 8.87 -18.77
CA LYS A 178 -2.74 10.11 -18.09
C LYS A 178 -2.99 9.93 -16.59
N ILE A 179 -3.17 8.69 -16.13
CA ILE A 179 -3.42 8.41 -14.72
C ILE A 179 -2.10 8.45 -13.95
N VAL A 180 -2.07 9.29 -12.92
CA VAL A 180 -1.03 9.30 -11.89
C VAL A 180 -1.59 8.67 -10.63
N SER A 181 -1.05 7.54 -10.22
CA SER A 181 -1.47 6.81 -9.03
C SER A 181 -0.59 7.16 -7.84
N VAL A 182 -1.20 7.72 -6.80
CA VAL A 182 -0.55 8.10 -5.55
C VAL A 182 -1.03 7.22 -4.41
N SER A 183 -0.11 6.78 -3.57
CA SER A 183 -0.43 5.99 -2.36
C SER A 183 -0.04 6.76 -1.11
N ILE A 184 -0.93 6.84 -0.14
CA ILE A 184 -0.61 7.34 1.20
C ILE A 184 -0.44 6.12 2.12
N MET A 185 0.79 5.93 2.62
CA MET A 185 1.18 4.71 3.33
C MET A 185 1.90 5.01 4.66
N PRO A 186 1.72 4.20 5.70
CA PRO A 186 2.43 4.39 6.97
C PRO A 186 3.85 3.82 6.97
N CYS A 187 4.40 3.46 5.80
CA CYS A 187 5.62 2.67 5.68
C CYS A 187 6.52 3.22 4.57
N THR A 188 7.76 3.56 4.91
CA THR A 188 8.77 4.05 3.95
C THR A 188 9.18 2.98 2.94
N ALA A 189 9.13 1.68 3.31
CA ALA A 189 9.45 0.59 2.40
C ALA A 189 8.46 0.48 1.23
N LYS A 190 7.27 1.03 1.35
CA LYS A 190 6.28 1.11 0.26
C LYS A 190 6.74 1.98 -0.91
N LYS A 191 7.61 2.97 -0.66
CA LYS A 191 8.30 3.74 -1.71
C LYS A 191 9.22 2.84 -2.53
N TYR A 192 10.00 2.02 -1.86
CA TYR A 192 10.85 1.03 -2.52
C TYR A 192 10.04 -0.01 -3.31
N GLU A 193 8.93 -0.51 -2.73
CA GLU A 193 8.05 -1.47 -3.43
C GLU A 193 7.55 -0.90 -4.76
N ALA A 194 7.11 0.36 -4.77
CA ALA A 194 6.62 1.01 -5.98
C ALA A 194 7.69 1.18 -7.07
N ASP A 195 8.96 1.24 -6.69
CA ASP A 195 10.09 1.40 -7.60
C ASP A 195 10.68 0.05 -8.11
N ARG A 196 10.15 -1.09 -7.65
CA ARG A 196 10.61 -2.41 -8.14
C ARG A 196 10.23 -2.60 -9.61
N PRO A 197 11.13 -3.15 -10.44
CA PRO A 197 10.92 -3.24 -11.88
C PRO A 197 9.74 -4.12 -12.29
N GLU A 198 9.38 -5.11 -11.46
CA GLU A 198 8.24 -6.00 -11.69
C GLU A 198 6.87 -5.37 -11.37
N MET A 199 6.82 -4.19 -10.75
CA MET A 199 5.57 -3.50 -10.38
C MET A 199 5.01 -2.70 -11.56
N ARG A 200 4.71 -3.41 -12.67
CA ARG A 200 4.24 -2.87 -13.94
C ARG A 200 3.22 -3.78 -14.62
N SER A 201 2.34 -4.42 -13.87
CA SER A 201 1.34 -5.36 -14.42
C SER A 201 0.32 -4.68 -15.34
N SER A 202 0.08 -3.38 -15.15
CA SER A 202 -0.78 -2.57 -16.02
C SER A 202 -0.16 -2.23 -17.38
N GLY A 203 1.12 -2.56 -17.62
CA GLY A 203 1.91 -2.06 -18.74
C GLY A 203 2.60 -0.71 -18.46
N PHE A 204 2.21 -0.06 -17.37
CA PHE A 204 2.79 1.17 -16.84
C PHE A 204 3.39 0.91 -15.46
N LYS A 205 4.08 1.88 -14.86
CA LYS A 205 4.40 1.82 -13.43
C LYS A 205 3.07 1.81 -12.66
N ASP A 206 2.82 0.77 -11.86
CA ASP A 206 1.51 0.59 -11.22
C ASP A 206 1.23 1.72 -10.21
N ILE A 207 2.21 2.08 -9.36
CA ILE A 207 2.14 3.23 -8.44
C ILE A 207 3.23 4.22 -8.80
N ASP A 208 2.84 5.45 -9.12
CA ASP A 208 3.78 6.49 -9.52
C ASP A 208 4.50 7.10 -8.32
N PHE A 209 3.75 7.47 -7.27
CA PHE A 209 4.31 8.08 -6.07
C PHE A 209 3.73 7.49 -4.80
N VAL A 210 4.57 7.42 -3.76
CA VAL A 210 4.16 7.00 -2.42
C VAL A 210 4.52 8.10 -1.44
N LEU A 211 3.53 8.61 -0.73
CA LEU A 211 3.69 9.54 0.38
C LEU A 211 3.48 8.81 1.71
N THR A 212 4.23 9.19 2.71
CA THR A 212 3.98 8.75 4.08
C THR A 212 2.83 9.55 4.72
N THR A 213 2.29 9.05 5.83
CA THR A 213 1.28 9.78 6.61
C THR A 213 1.76 11.19 6.99
N ARG A 214 3.04 11.32 7.37
CA ARG A 214 3.64 12.62 7.71
C ARG A 214 3.77 13.56 6.50
N GLU A 215 4.12 13.03 5.33
CA GLU A 215 4.17 13.82 4.10
C GLU A 215 2.77 14.34 3.73
N LEU A 216 1.72 13.54 3.90
CA LEU A 216 0.35 14.03 3.72
C LEU A 216 0.01 15.16 4.70
N ALA A 217 0.38 15.03 5.98
CA ALA A 217 0.17 16.11 6.96
C ALA A 217 0.92 17.40 6.55
N VAL A 218 2.12 17.27 5.99
CA VAL A 218 2.88 18.42 5.45
C VAL A 218 2.12 19.06 4.29
N MET A 219 1.62 18.29 3.32
CA MET A 219 0.84 18.82 2.19
C MET A 219 -0.42 19.56 2.65
N ILE A 220 -1.16 19.00 3.62
CA ILE A 220 -2.35 19.64 4.21
C ILE A 220 -1.99 20.99 4.82
N LYS A 221 -0.88 21.07 5.57
CA LYS A 221 -0.37 22.32 6.17
C LYS A 221 0.10 23.31 5.10
N GLN A 222 0.80 22.86 4.06
CA GLN A 222 1.25 23.69 2.94
C GLN A 222 0.08 24.32 2.19
N ALA A 223 -1.01 23.60 2.02
CA ALA A 223 -2.23 24.09 1.37
C ALA A 223 -3.05 25.04 2.27
N GLY A 224 -2.67 25.24 3.53
CA GLY A 224 -3.41 26.08 4.48
C GLY A 224 -4.77 25.51 4.87
N ILE A 225 -4.99 24.20 4.74
CA ILE A 225 -6.25 23.53 5.06
C ILE A 225 -6.42 23.46 6.59
N ASP A 226 -7.46 24.09 7.12
CA ASP A 226 -7.86 23.89 8.52
C ASP A 226 -8.59 22.56 8.66
N PHE A 227 -7.81 21.52 8.93
CA PHE A 227 -8.31 20.16 9.00
C PHE A 227 -9.39 19.92 10.06
N ARG A 228 -9.41 20.73 11.14
CA ARG A 228 -10.39 20.59 12.22
C ARG A 228 -11.79 21.01 11.81
N THR A 229 -11.89 21.98 10.91
CA THR A 229 -13.17 22.52 10.43
C THR A 229 -13.78 21.73 9.28
N LEU A 230 -13.03 20.78 8.71
CA LEU A 230 -13.51 19.97 7.59
C LEU A 230 -14.73 19.13 7.95
N GLU A 231 -15.69 19.09 7.06
CA GLU A 231 -16.78 18.13 7.11
C GLU A 231 -16.31 16.75 6.62
N SER A 232 -16.93 15.68 7.14
CA SER A 232 -16.61 14.33 6.74
C SER A 232 -17.21 13.97 5.38
N ALA A 233 -16.41 13.38 4.50
CA ALA A 233 -16.85 12.84 3.22
C ALA A 233 -16.57 11.34 3.13
N HIS A 234 -17.15 10.69 2.11
CA HIS A 234 -16.91 9.28 1.79
C HIS A 234 -15.93 9.15 0.63
N TYR A 235 -15.25 8.01 0.56
CA TYR A 235 -14.47 7.61 -0.61
C TYR A 235 -15.35 7.55 -1.86
N ASP A 236 -14.73 7.66 -3.02
CA ASP A 236 -15.43 7.51 -4.30
C ASP A 236 -15.84 6.04 -4.49
N SER A 237 -17.04 5.79 -5.05
CA SER A 237 -17.66 4.46 -5.07
C SER A 237 -16.87 3.41 -5.87
N ILE A 238 -16.19 3.81 -6.94
CA ILE A 238 -15.34 2.89 -7.72
C ILE A 238 -14.03 2.69 -6.96
N MET A 239 -13.77 1.47 -6.48
CA MET A 239 -12.58 1.11 -5.70
C MET A 239 -12.45 1.84 -4.34
N GLY A 240 -13.52 2.37 -3.80
CA GLY A 240 -13.53 3.02 -2.48
C GLY A 240 -14.48 2.36 -1.48
N THR A 241 -15.15 1.28 -1.88
CA THR A 241 -15.98 0.44 -1.00
C THR A 241 -15.29 -0.89 -0.78
N SER A 242 -15.30 -1.38 0.46
CA SER A 242 -14.71 -2.65 0.86
C SER A 242 -15.66 -3.44 1.75
N THR A 243 -15.36 -4.71 1.94
CA THR A 243 -16.06 -5.57 2.91
C THR A 243 -15.39 -5.47 4.29
N GLY A 244 -15.91 -6.20 5.27
CA GLY A 244 -15.25 -6.37 6.57
C GLY A 244 -13.96 -7.19 6.51
N GLY A 245 -13.70 -7.90 5.39
CA GLY A 245 -12.51 -8.72 5.21
C GLY A 245 -11.22 -7.93 5.29
N GLY A 246 -11.12 -6.83 4.54
CA GLY A 246 -9.93 -5.95 4.54
C GLY A 246 -9.61 -5.39 5.93
N VAL A 247 -10.62 -5.13 6.76
CA VAL A 247 -10.45 -4.63 8.13
C VAL A 247 -9.76 -5.66 9.04
N ILE A 248 -9.93 -6.96 8.79
CA ILE A 248 -9.28 -8.05 9.56
C ILE A 248 -7.74 -7.95 9.49
N PHE A 249 -7.18 -7.34 8.44
CA PHE A 249 -5.72 -7.12 8.34
C PHE A 249 -5.13 -6.37 9.54
N GLY A 250 -5.92 -5.55 10.21
CA GLY A 250 -5.52 -4.82 11.42
C GLY A 250 -5.57 -5.65 12.71
N ALA A 251 -6.10 -6.87 12.66
CA ALA A 251 -6.19 -7.78 13.81
C ALA A 251 -5.04 -8.80 13.82
N THR A 252 -4.85 -9.48 14.95
CA THR A 252 -3.90 -10.60 15.04
C THR A 252 -4.26 -11.69 14.05
N GLY A 253 -3.28 -12.14 13.25
CA GLY A 253 -3.49 -13.06 12.13
C GLY A 253 -3.58 -12.36 10.79
N GLY A 254 -4.06 -11.11 10.75
CA GLY A 254 -4.06 -10.24 9.57
C GLY A 254 -4.67 -10.91 8.33
N VAL A 255 -3.98 -10.80 7.21
CA VAL A 255 -4.40 -11.41 5.93
C VAL A 255 -4.52 -12.93 6.02
N MET A 256 -3.71 -13.61 6.84
CA MET A 256 -3.80 -15.06 7.02
C MET A 256 -5.16 -15.45 7.61
N GLU A 257 -5.62 -14.76 8.65
CA GLU A 257 -6.95 -15.00 9.25
C GLU A 257 -8.07 -14.81 8.23
N ALA A 258 -8.04 -13.72 7.48
CA ALA A 258 -9.02 -13.43 6.45
C ALA A 258 -9.01 -14.48 5.32
N ALA A 259 -7.81 -14.85 4.83
CA ALA A 259 -7.65 -15.86 3.80
C ALA A 259 -8.11 -17.26 4.24
N LEU A 260 -7.84 -17.64 5.50
CA LEU A 260 -8.29 -18.91 6.05
C LEU A 260 -9.81 -18.98 6.18
N ARG A 261 -10.48 -17.90 6.60
CA ARG A 261 -11.95 -17.82 6.64
C ARG A 261 -12.54 -17.99 5.25
N THR A 262 -12.02 -17.25 4.27
CA THR A 262 -12.46 -17.36 2.87
C THR A 262 -12.21 -18.76 2.31
N ALA A 263 -11.03 -19.34 2.58
CA ALA A 263 -10.71 -20.71 2.15
C ALA A 263 -11.64 -21.74 2.78
N TYR A 264 -11.99 -21.59 4.06
CA TYR A 264 -12.95 -22.46 4.75
C TYR A 264 -14.32 -22.40 4.09
N GLU A 265 -14.82 -21.20 3.81
CA GLU A 265 -16.10 -21.01 3.13
C GLU A 265 -16.10 -21.63 1.74
N LEU A 266 -15.05 -21.40 0.94
CA LEU A 266 -14.93 -21.97 -0.40
C LEU A 266 -14.91 -23.49 -0.41
N VAL A 267 -14.28 -24.12 0.59
CA VAL A 267 -14.15 -25.58 0.67
C VAL A 267 -15.42 -26.24 1.24
N THR A 268 -16.03 -25.62 2.23
CA THR A 268 -17.13 -26.24 2.99
C THR A 268 -18.51 -25.75 2.56
N GLY A 269 -18.60 -24.61 1.88
CA GLY A 269 -19.86 -23.91 1.58
C GLY A 269 -20.54 -23.33 2.83
N LYS A 270 -19.81 -23.20 3.93
CA LYS A 270 -20.31 -22.66 5.21
C LYS A 270 -19.54 -21.38 5.56
N PRO A 271 -20.26 -20.35 6.05
CA PRO A 271 -19.62 -19.09 6.47
C PRO A 271 -18.75 -19.26 7.71
#